data_936f1f63dec9da6ba21d77800839936f
#
_entry.id   936f1f63dec9da6ba21d77800839936f
#
_cell.length_a   1.000
_cell.length_b   1.000
_cell.length_c   1.000
_cell.angle_alpha   90.00
_cell.angle_beta   90.00
_cell.angle_gamma   90.00
#
_symmetry.space_group_name_H-M   'P 1'
#
loop_
_entity.id
_entity.type
_entity.pdbx_description
1 polymer ?
#
loop_
_entity_poly.entity_id
_entity_poly.type
_entity_poly.pdbx_seq_one_letter_code
_entity_poly.pdbx_strand_id
1 'polypeptide(L)'
;MTRPWEPDDPVVKPLNVYGQAKYDGEVAVEKYAPKHYIVRIAWVFGLNGKNFIKTMLNLGKTHDTLTVVDDQIGTPTYTYDLARLLVDMIETEKYGYYHATNEGGYISWYDFTKEIFRQAAAMGHPEYL
;
A
#
# COMPACT_ATOMS: atom_id res chain seq x y z
N MET A 1 4.50 6.25 -17.21
CA MET A 1 4.98 7.12 -16.10
C MET A 1 6.32 6.61 -15.62
N THR A 2 7.35 7.43 -15.69
CA THR A 2 8.73 7.06 -15.32
C THR A 2 9.16 7.58 -13.93
N ARG A 3 8.31 8.32 -13.27
CA ARG A 3 8.55 8.85 -11.92
C ARG A 3 7.36 8.53 -11.00
N PRO A 4 7.57 8.54 -9.67
CA PRO A 4 6.45 8.43 -8.72
C PRO A 4 5.45 9.58 -8.89
N TRP A 5 4.18 9.28 -8.60
CA TRP A 5 3.15 10.31 -8.54
C TRP A 5 3.35 11.20 -7.31
N GLU A 6 3.19 12.51 -7.52
CA GLU A 6 3.19 13.50 -6.44
C GLU A 6 1.75 13.86 -6.05
N PRO A 7 1.50 14.31 -4.78
CA PRO A 7 0.13 14.63 -4.35
C PRO A 7 -0.59 15.67 -5.21
N ASP A 8 0.14 16.63 -5.74
CA ASP A 8 -0.42 17.74 -6.52
C ASP A 8 -0.44 17.46 -8.03
N ASP A 9 0.00 16.28 -8.45
CA ASP A 9 -0.07 15.90 -9.86
C ASP A 9 -1.53 15.83 -10.33
N PRO A 10 -1.82 16.23 -11.59
CA PRO A 10 -3.16 16.06 -12.15
C PRO A 10 -3.60 14.61 -12.12
N VAL A 11 -4.86 14.37 -11.79
CA VAL A 11 -5.42 13.02 -11.75
C VAL A 11 -5.64 12.52 -13.16
N VAL A 12 -5.03 11.38 -13.48
CA VAL A 12 -5.26 10.66 -14.73
C VAL A 12 -6.56 9.86 -14.59
N LYS A 13 -7.36 9.78 -15.66
CA LYS A 13 -8.61 9.03 -15.66
C LYS A 13 -8.37 7.58 -15.20
N PRO A 14 -9.06 7.13 -14.14
CA PRO A 14 -8.92 5.75 -13.66
C PRO A 14 -9.33 4.72 -14.72
N LEU A 15 -8.62 3.59 -14.76
CA LEU A 15 -8.83 2.53 -15.75
C LEU A 15 -9.93 1.54 -15.36
N ASN A 16 -10.41 1.56 -14.11
CA ASN A 16 -11.40 0.62 -13.62
C ASN A 16 -12.39 1.26 -12.65
N VAL A 17 -13.44 0.50 -12.33
CA VAL A 17 -14.51 0.96 -11.43
C VAL A 17 -14.00 1.26 -10.02
N TYR A 18 -13.08 0.43 -9.51
CA TYR A 18 -12.50 0.64 -8.19
C TYR A 18 -11.75 1.99 -8.12
N GLY A 19 -10.88 2.26 -9.08
CA GLY A 19 -10.14 3.52 -9.15
C GLY A 19 -11.07 4.72 -9.30
N GLN A 20 -12.09 4.59 -10.15
CA GLN A 20 -13.10 5.64 -10.33
C GLN A 20 -13.85 5.92 -9.04
N ALA A 21 -14.29 4.88 -8.31
CA ALA A 21 -14.99 5.05 -7.03
C ALA A 21 -14.12 5.72 -5.98
N LYS A 22 -12.84 5.38 -5.91
CA LYS A 22 -11.89 6.02 -5.00
C LYS A 22 -11.71 7.50 -5.34
N TYR A 23 -11.56 7.83 -6.61
CA TYR A 23 -11.44 9.22 -7.05
C TYR A 23 -12.71 10.02 -6.78
N ASP A 24 -13.88 9.45 -7.05
CA ASP A 24 -15.16 10.09 -6.76
C ASP A 24 -15.31 10.39 -5.27
N GLY A 25 -14.82 9.49 -4.40
CA GLY A 25 -14.76 9.71 -2.96
C GLY A 25 -13.87 10.90 -2.58
N GLU A 26 -12.69 11.04 -3.20
CA GLU A 26 -11.82 12.20 -2.98
C GLU A 26 -12.51 13.51 -3.39
N VAL A 27 -13.15 13.53 -4.55
CA VAL A 27 -13.90 14.71 -5.04
C VAL A 27 -15.03 15.09 -4.09
N ALA A 28 -15.76 14.10 -3.57
CA ALA A 28 -16.84 14.33 -2.62
C ALA A 28 -16.32 14.92 -1.31
N VAL A 29 -15.23 14.39 -0.77
CA VAL A 29 -14.59 14.90 0.45
C VAL A 29 -14.16 16.35 0.26
N GLU A 30 -13.48 16.63 -0.85
CA GLU A 30 -13.02 17.98 -1.17
C GLU A 30 -14.19 18.98 -1.28
N LYS A 31 -15.30 18.54 -1.86
CA LYS A 31 -16.49 19.38 -2.07
C LYS A 31 -17.24 19.67 -0.77
N TYR A 32 -17.41 18.67 0.09
CA TYR A 32 -18.30 18.76 1.25
C TYR A 32 -17.59 18.93 2.59
N ALA A 33 -16.29 18.69 2.65
CA ALA A 33 -15.51 18.83 3.87
C ALA A 33 -14.38 19.86 3.67
N PRO A 34 -14.59 21.13 4.03
CA PRO A 34 -13.58 22.18 3.78
C PRO A 34 -12.29 21.95 4.57
N LYS A 35 -12.35 21.26 5.69
CA LYS A 35 -11.18 20.88 6.48
C LYS A 35 -11.00 19.37 6.37
N HIS A 36 -10.07 18.93 5.53
CA HIS A 36 -9.88 17.52 5.25
C HIS A 36 -8.43 17.15 5.02
N TYR A 37 -8.13 15.87 5.24
CA TYR A 37 -6.91 15.23 4.79
C TYR A 37 -7.30 14.10 3.85
N ILE A 38 -6.75 14.09 2.65
CA ILE A 38 -6.88 12.98 1.72
C ILE A 38 -5.51 12.32 1.65
N VAL A 39 -5.40 11.15 2.28
CA VAL A 39 -4.13 10.42 2.40
C VAL A 39 -4.21 9.19 1.50
N ARG A 40 -3.44 9.23 0.42
CA ARG A 40 -3.36 8.13 -0.54
C ARG A 40 -2.28 7.16 -0.10
N ILE A 41 -2.62 5.90 -0.09
CA ILE A 41 -1.74 4.81 0.33
C ILE A 41 -1.73 3.71 -0.72
N ALA A 42 -0.74 2.82 -0.63
CA ALA A 42 -0.64 1.68 -1.54
C ALA A 42 -0.11 0.46 -0.79
N TRP A 43 -0.46 -0.73 -1.27
CA TRP A 43 0.04 -2.01 -0.77
C TRP A 43 -0.09 -2.13 0.75
N VAL A 44 -1.30 -1.94 1.25
CA VAL A 44 -1.60 -1.92 2.68
C VAL A 44 -1.50 -3.32 3.27
N PHE A 45 -0.81 -3.43 4.39
CA PHE A 45 -0.76 -4.67 5.17
C PHE A 45 -0.77 -4.36 6.66
N GLY A 46 -1.23 -5.33 7.44
CA GLY A 46 -1.28 -5.22 8.90
C GLY A 46 -1.61 -6.53 9.57
N LEU A 47 -1.67 -6.51 10.89
CA LEU A 47 -1.92 -7.70 11.69
C LEU A 47 -3.33 -8.27 11.46
N ASN A 48 -4.30 -7.39 11.29
CA ASN A 48 -5.71 -7.77 11.18
C ASN A 48 -6.18 -7.78 9.72
N GLY A 49 -7.16 -8.62 9.42
CA GLY A 49 -7.75 -8.71 8.09
C GLY A 49 -6.89 -9.46 7.09
N LYS A 50 -7.35 -9.44 5.84
CA LYS A 50 -6.64 -10.06 4.71
C LYS A 50 -5.65 -9.09 4.11
N ASN A 51 -4.49 -9.59 3.70
CA ASN A 51 -3.50 -8.81 2.97
C ASN A 51 -2.57 -9.72 2.17
N PHE A 52 -1.73 -9.10 1.34
CA PHE A 52 -0.81 -9.81 0.45
C PHE A 52 0.17 -10.71 1.23
N ILE A 53 0.70 -10.25 2.36
CA ILE A 53 1.67 -11.02 3.15
C ILE A 53 1.03 -12.33 3.62
N LYS A 54 -0.17 -12.25 4.21
CA LYS A 54 -0.89 -13.43 4.69
C LYS A 54 -1.24 -14.38 3.55
N THR A 55 -1.64 -13.83 2.42
CA THR A 55 -1.96 -14.62 1.22
C THR A 55 -0.73 -15.38 0.73
N MET A 56 0.42 -14.72 0.62
CA MET A 56 1.65 -15.38 0.17
C MET A 56 2.13 -16.45 1.14
N LEU A 57 2.05 -16.20 2.43
CA LEU A 57 2.41 -17.22 3.44
C LEU A 57 1.50 -18.45 3.37
N ASN A 58 0.20 -18.25 3.16
CA ASN A 58 -0.72 -19.37 3.00
C ASN A 58 -0.45 -20.15 1.71
N LEU A 59 -0.23 -19.48 0.60
CA LEU A 59 0.09 -20.14 -0.68
C LEU A 59 1.42 -20.91 -0.62
N GLY A 60 2.41 -20.36 0.08
CA GLY A 60 3.71 -21.00 0.25
C GLY A 60 3.67 -22.32 1.03
N LYS A 61 2.63 -22.53 1.85
CA LYS A 61 2.43 -23.80 2.56
C LYS A 61 1.95 -24.95 1.66
N THR A 62 1.29 -24.62 0.56
CA THR A 62 0.59 -25.60 -0.27
C THR A 62 1.12 -25.70 -1.70
N HIS A 63 1.98 -24.79 -2.12
CA HIS A 63 2.52 -24.72 -3.47
C HIS A 63 4.05 -24.73 -3.45
N ASP A 64 4.65 -25.61 -4.24
CA ASP A 64 6.11 -25.66 -4.40
C ASP A 64 6.64 -24.51 -5.28
N THR A 65 5.79 -24.01 -6.18
CA THR A 65 6.15 -22.95 -7.12
C THR A 65 5.03 -21.91 -7.18
N LEU A 66 5.42 -20.64 -7.10
CA LEU A 66 4.51 -19.51 -7.26
C LEU A 66 5.02 -18.60 -8.37
N THR A 67 4.09 -18.08 -9.16
CA THR A 67 4.37 -17.08 -10.19
C THR A 67 3.86 -15.72 -9.70
N VAL A 68 4.74 -14.75 -9.61
CA VAL A 68 4.41 -13.42 -9.07
C VAL A 68 4.80 -12.33 -10.06
N VAL A 69 3.93 -11.35 -10.23
CA VAL A 69 4.15 -10.20 -11.12
C VAL A 69 5.40 -9.43 -10.70
N ASP A 70 6.27 -9.11 -11.66
CA ASP A 70 7.52 -8.40 -11.44
C ASP A 70 7.58 -7.02 -12.12
N ASP A 71 6.57 -6.65 -12.89
CA ASP A 71 6.51 -5.39 -13.63
C ASP A 71 5.63 -4.33 -12.96
N GLN A 72 4.98 -4.65 -11.85
CA GLN A 72 4.23 -3.69 -11.05
C GLN A 72 5.06 -3.28 -9.85
N ILE A 73 5.39 -1.99 -9.79
CA ILE A 73 6.29 -1.41 -8.79
C ILE A 73 5.51 -0.54 -7.82
N GLY A 74 5.85 -0.62 -6.55
CA GLY A 74 5.22 0.20 -5.52
C GLY A 74 5.97 0.14 -4.20
N THR A 75 5.32 0.63 -3.15
CA THR A 75 5.86 0.66 -1.80
C THR A 75 4.81 0.14 -0.81
N PRO A 76 5.16 -0.86 0.04
CA PRO A 76 4.24 -1.35 1.06
C PRO A 76 3.95 -0.31 2.14
N THR A 77 2.73 -0.34 2.69
CA THR A 77 2.29 0.54 3.78
C THR A 77 1.82 -0.29 4.96
N TYR A 78 2.52 -0.17 6.09
CA TYR A 78 2.16 -0.85 7.33
C TYR A 78 1.10 -0.05 8.08
N THR A 79 -0.03 -0.67 8.38
CA THR A 79 -1.18 0.00 9.00
C THR A 79 -0.88 0.60 10.37
N TYR A 80 -0.02 -0.04 11.17
CA TYR A 80 0.35 0.49 12.48
C TYR A 80 1.07 1.84 12.36
N ASP A 81 2.04 1.93 11.45
CA ASP A 81 2.77 3.16 11.20
C ASP A 81 1.87 4.24 10.60
N LEU A 82 0.99 3.84 9.68
CA LEU A 82 0.01 4.74 9.08
C LEU A 82 -0.93 5.32 10.14
N ALA A 83 -1.43 4.50 11.06
CA ALA A 83 -2.32 4.97 12.12
C ALA A 83 -1.65 6.03 13.00
N ARG A 84 -0.38 5.84 13.34
CA ARG A 84 0.39 6.82 14.12
C ARG A 84 0.56 8.13 13.36
N LEU A 85 0.86 8.05 12.06
CA LEU A 85 0.96 9.22 11.20
C LEU A 85 -0.36 9.99 11.15
N LEU A 86 -1.48 9.29 10.99
CA LEU A 86 -2.81 9.92 10.92
C LEU A 86 -3.15 10.64 12.22
N VAL A 87 -2.83 10.06 13.37
CA VAL A 87 -3.04 10.71 14.67
C VAL A 87 -2.23 12.00 14.76
N ASP A 88 -0.97 11.98 14.35
CA ASP A 88 -0.14 13.19 14.33
C ASP A 88 -0.69 14.24 13.36
N MET A 89 -1.17 13.82 12.19
CA MET A 89 -1.71 14.74 11.18
C MET A 89 -2.96 15.49 11.65
N ILE A 90 -3.89 14.80 12.33
CA ILE A 90 -5.14 15.44 12.77
C ILE A 90 -4.96 16.47 13.87
N GLU A 91 -3.79 16.51 14.52
CA GLU A 91 -3.42 17.54 15.48
C GLU A 91 -2.91 18.82 14.80
N THR A 92 -2.73 18.80 13.49
CA THR A 92 -2.31 19.96 12.70
C THR A 92 -3.51 20.56 11.95
N GLU A 93 -3.28 21.71 11.32
CA GLU A 93 -4.26 22.31 10.39
C GLU A 93 -3.73 22.32 8.94
N LYS A 94 -2.80 21.43 8.64
CA LYS A 94 -2.17 21.33 7.32
C LYS A 94 -3.00 20.43 6.40
N TYR A 95 -4.21 20.87 6.10
CA TYR A 95 -5.16 20.14 5.27
C TYR A 95 -4.67 19.96 3.84
N GLY A 96 -5.24 18.99 3.13
CA GLY A 96 -4.95 18.76 1.72
C GLY A 96 -4.69 17.32 1.37
N TYR A 97 -3.99 17.13 0.26
CA TYR A 97 -3.65 15.82 -0.30
C TYR A 97 -2.26 15.40 0.15
N TYR A 98 -2.13 14.12 0.50
CA TYR A 98 -0.86 13.52 0.92
C TYR A 98 -0.71 12.11 0.34
N HIS A 99 0.53 11.73 0.08
CA HIS A 99 0.89 10.32 -0.11
C HIS A 99 1.59 9.83 1.16
N ALA A 100 1.20 8.65 1.63
CA ALA A 100 1.83 8.05 2.81
C ALA A 100 2.22 6.60 2.51
N THR A 101 3.46 6.25 2.85
CA THR A 101 3.99 4.90 2.71
C THR A 101 5.18 4.75 3.66
N ASN A 102 5.61 3.51 3.91
CA ASN A 102 6.81 3.28 4.68
C ASN A 102 8.06 3.61 3.87
N GLU A 103 9.15 3.94 4.57
CA GLU A 103 10.43 4.20 3.94
C GLU A 103 10.98 2.94 3.28
N GLY A 104 11.79 3.15 2.27
CA GLY A 104 12.41 2.08 1.50
C GLY A 104 12.39 2.38 0.01
N GLY A 105 13.03 1.52 -0.77
CA GLY A 105 13.02 1.63 -2.23
C GLY A 105 11.69 1.16 -2.82
N TYR A 106 11.51 1.47 -4.09
CA TYR A 106 10.40 0.93 -4.86
C TYR A 106 10.70 -0.51 -5.22
N ILE A 107 9.72 -1.40 -5.02
CA ILE A 107 9.87 -2.83 -5.23
C ILE A 107 8.72 -3.38 -6.05
N SER A 108 8.93 -4.53 -6.71
CA SER A 108 7.87 -5.27 -7.37
C SER A 108 7.15 -6.18 -6.37
N TRP A 109 5.98 -6.69 -6.75
CA TRP A 109 5.31 -7.75 -5.99
C TRP A 109 6.20 -8.99 -5.85
N TYR A 110 7.00 -9.29 -6.88
CA TYR A 110 7.97 -10.39 -6.84
C TYR A 110 9.03 -10.17 -5.75
N ASP A 111 9.64 -8.99 -5.71
CA ASP A 111 10.61 -8.64 -4.67
C ASP A 111 10.00 -8.72 -3.27
N PHE A 112 8.78 -8.23 -3.13
CA PHE A 112 8.06 -8.27 -1.86
C PHE A 112 7.82 -9.71 -1.40
N THR A 113 7.41 -10.59 -2.31
CA THR A 113 7.19 -12.01 -2.03
C THR A 113 8.49 -12.69 -1.56
N LYS A 114 9.59 -12.43 -2.24
CA LYS A 114 10.91 -12.97 -1.85
C LYS A 114 11.28 -12.57 -0.44
N GLU A 115 11.10 -11.30 -0.10
CA GLU A 115 11.42 -10.79 1.24
C GLU A 115 10.51 -11.37 2.31
N ILE A 116 9.21 -11.55 2.02
CA ILE A 116 8.27 -12.20 2.94
C ILE A 116 8.75 -13.61 3.28
N PHE A 117 9.11 -14.41 2.29
CA PHE A 117 9.58 -15.77 2.51
C PHE A 117 10.94 -15.81 3.22
N ARG A 118 11.84 -14.91 2.86
CA ARG A 118 13.14 -14.80 3.53
C ARG A 118 12.97 -14.53 5.02
N GLN A 119 12.13 -13.58 5.38
CA GLN A 119 11.89 -13.25 6.79
C GLN A 119 11.15 -14.36 7.52
N ALA A 120 10.19 -15.02 6.90
CA ALA A 120 9.48 -16.15 7.51
C ALA A 120 10.47 -17.29 7.81
N ALA A 121 11.38 -17.61 6.89
CA ALA A 121 12.41 -18.62 7.11
C ALA A 121 13.36 -18.24 8.24
N ALA A 122 13.77 -16.97 8.31
CA ALA A 122 14.64 -16.47 9.38
C ALA A 122 13.95 -16.52 10.76
N MET A 123 12.62 -16.49 10.79
CA MET A 123 11.83 -16.58 12.03
C MET A 123 11.49 -18.02 12.43
N GLY A 124 12.11 -19.02 11.82
CA GLY A 124 11.95 -20.43 12.19
C GLY A 124 11.02 -21.23 11.27
N HIS A 125 10.75 -20.74 10.08
CA HIS A 125 9.94 -21.40 9.06
C HIS A 125 10.71 -21.67 7.77
N PRO A 126 11.73 -22.60 7.81
CA PRO A 126 12.61 -22.83 6.67
C PRO A 126 11.90 -23.38 5.43
N GLU A 127 10.68 -23.87 5.58
CA GLU A 127 9.86 -24.35 4.48
C GLU A 127 9.53 -23.28 3.43
N TYR A 128 9.79 -22.02 3.74
CA TYR A 128 9.56 -20.90 2.82
C TYR A 128 10.76 -20.52 1.95
N LEU A 129 11.88 -21.23 2.08
CA LEU A 129 13.08 -20.98 1.27
C LEU A 129 12.99 -21.61 -0.13
#